data_ee9b000410096d19b7ed2e4dca508f4b
#
_entry.id   ee9b000410096d19b7ed2e4dca508f4b
#
_cell.length_a   1.000
_cell.length_b   1.000
_cell.length_c   1.000
_cell.angle_alpha   90.00
_cell.angle_beta   90.00
_cell.angle_gamma   90.00
#
_symmetry.space_group_name_H-M   'P 1'
#
loop_
_entity.id
_entity.type
_entity.pdbx_description
1 polymer ?
#
loop_
_entity_poly.entity_id
_entity_poly.type
_entity_poly.pdbx_seq_one_letter_code
_entity_poly.pdbx_strand_id
1 'polypeptide(L)'
;MRPKQTPKARHDDLFRARLDQIINMRHALVILADKIDWTWLDDELPDCFSDEGRPAEPVRFMLGMFMLKHTYGLSDEQVWDRWVHDPYFQYFTGEAFFQHALPHERSGMSHWRERIGDHLDSLLAETLRLAHDTGALKKSDLARVTVDTTVQPKNVTFPTDAKLLETAIQQLGKLARTHGVPRRQSYSRLAKRAAMMAGRYAHAKQFKRMGRELRFLRTRLGRLIRDIRRKTRDDTDLEEAFAVALGRASQIRSQKPRQRGWKLYSWHAPETECIGKGKAHRPYEFGCKVPLTTTNRRCKGGQFILHAKAFHGNPYDGHTLREVIEETQALTGREIERAYVDKGYVGHDAPKPYRVFRSGQKRGVHGQIKKELRRRSAIEAVIGHCKTDGHLGRNFLKGRKGDQFNAVMSAVG
;
A
#
# COMPACT_ATOMS: atom_id res chain seq x y z
N MET A 1 -14.64 20.24 -6.82
CA MET A 1 -15.49 21.16 -6.05
C MET A 1 -15.49 20.70 -4.61
N ARG A 2 -15.28 21.63 -3.65
CA ARG A 2 -15.34 21.27 -2.22
C ARG A 2 -16.69 20.64 -1.88
N PRO A 3 -16.74 19.70 -0.91
CA PRO A 3 -18.01 19.15 -0.44
C PRO A 3 -18.91 20.28 0.06
N LYS A 4 -20.20 20.20 -0.27
CA LYS A 4 -21.17 21.10 0.36
C LYS A 4 -21.29 20.69 1.81
N GLN A 5 -21.23 21.67 2.73
CA GLN A 5 -21.55 21.41 4.14
C GLN A 5 -22.93 20.76 4.19
N THR A 6 -23.01 19.62 4.88
CA THR A 6 -24.30 18.95 5.08
C THR A 6 -25.24 19.94 5.79
N PRO A 7 -26.42 20.22 5.26
CA PRO A 7 -27.35 21.13 5.94
C PRO A 7 -27.59 20.63 7.35
N LYS A 8 -27.47 21.53 8.35
CA LYS A 8 -27.95 21.22 9.70
C LYS A 8 -29.35 20.67 9.57
N ALA A 9 -29.66 19.57 10.29
CA ALA A 9 -30.93 18.86 10.27
C ALA A 9 -32.14 19.76 9.97
N ARG A 10 -32.85 19.46 8.89
CA ARG A 10 -34.07 20.20 8.54
C ARG A 10 -35.16 19.85 9.52
N HIS A 11 -36.05 20.79 9.82
CA HIS A 11 -37.24 20.57 10.66
C HIS A 11 -38.14 19.41 10.19
N ASP A 12 -37.98 18.96 8.95
CA ASP A 12 -38.71 17.84 8.33
C ASP A 12 -38.35 16.44 8.91
N ASP A 13 -37.32 16.34 9.77
CA ASP A 13 -36.84 15.09 10.37
C ASP A 13 -37.40 14.87 11.82
N LEU A 14 -38.47 15.56 12.22
CA LEU A 14 -39.06 15.49 13.55
C LEU A 14 -39.44 14.05 14.02
N PHE A 15 -39.68 13.14 13.10
CA PHE A 15 -40.06 11.74 13.39
C PHE A 15 -38.94 10.72 13.19
N ARG A 16 -37.72 11.16 12.83
CA ARG A 16 -36.57 10.26 12.68
C ARG A 16 -35.67 10.36 13.90
N ALA A 17 -35.44 9.22 14.57
CA ALA A 17 -34.48 9.15 15.65
C ALA A 17 -33.08 9.38 15.13
N ARG A 18 -32.32 10.26 15.79
CA ARG A 18 -30.92 10.51 15.49
C ARG A 18 -30.05 9.32 15.94
N LEU A 19 -28.93 9.10 15.27
CA LEU A 19 -27.98 8.03 15.64
C LEU A 19 -27.52 8.17 17.09
N ASP A 20 -27.21 9.39 17.56
CA ASP A 20 -26.77 9.66 18.93
C ASP A 20 -27.85 9.30 20.01
N GLN A 21 -29.11 9.14 19.62
CA GLN A 21 -30.19 8.73 20.50
C GLN A 21 -30.41 7.21 20.55
N ILE A 22 -29.96 6.48 19.51
CA ILE A 22 -30.25 5.05 19.38
C ILE A 22 -29.03 4.16 19.55
N ILE A 23 -27.80 4.72 19.46
CA ILE A 23 -26.54 3.98 19.65
C ILE A 23 -25.96 4.18 21.05
N ASN A 24 -25.07 3.28 21.46
CA ASN A 24 -24.35 3.44 22.71
C ASN A 24 -23.22 4.49 22.55
N MET A 25 -23.41 5.67 23.11
CA MET A 25 -22.44 6.78 23.07
C MET A 25 -21.11 6.47 23.79
N ARG A 26 -21.02 5.38 24.58
CA ARG A 26 -19.77 4.90 25.20
C ARG A 26 -19.02 3.88 24.33
N HIS A 27 -19.52 3.61 23.13
CA HIS A 27 -18.83 2.70 22.20
C HIS A 27 -17.50 3.30 21.73
N ALA A 28 -16.47 2.47 21.56
CA ALA A 28 -15.11 2.92 21.24
C ALA A 28 -15.06 3.76 19.93
N LEU A 29 -15.82 3.38 18.90
CA LEU A 29 -15.89 4.14 17.64
C LEU A 29 -16.53 5.51 17.82
N VAL A 30 -17.54 5.65 18.69
CA VAL A 30 -18.19 6.94 18.98
C VAL A 30 -17.20 7.87 19.68
N ILE A 31 -16.54 7.36 20.74
CA ILE A 31 -15.53 8.11 21.48
C ILE A 31 -14.39 8.54 20.55
N LEU A 32 -13.97 7.68 19.63
CA LEU A 32 -12.92 8.00 18.66
C LEU A 32 -13.40 9.06 17.67
N ALA A 33 -14.62 8.92 17.13
CA ALA A 33 -15.20 9.88 16.18
C ALA A 33 -15.31 11.29 16.75
N ASP A 34 -15.66 11.40 18.04
CA ASP A 34 -15.82 12.68 18.74
C ASP A 34 -14.46 13.33 19.12
N LYS A 35 -13.38 12.55 19.14
CA LYS A 35 -12.03 13.04 19.47
C LYS A 35 -11.19 13.44 18.25
N ILE A 36 -11.52 12.91 17.08
CA ILE A 36 -10.84 13.26 15.82
C ILE A 36 -11.21 14.69 15.44
N ASP A 37 -10.22 15.51 15.13
CA ASP A 37 -10.43 16.85 14.59
C ASP A 37 -10.71 16.77 13.08
N TRP A 38 -11.97 16.51 12.75
CA TRP A 38 -12.40 16.42 11.34
C TRP A 38 -12.29 17.74 10.60
N THR A 39 -12.39 18.88 11.33
CA THR A 39 -12.27 20.21 10.73
C THR A 39 -10.84 20.48 10.30
N TRP A 40 -9.88 20.17 11.16
CA TRP A 40 -8.47 20.26 10.82
C TRP A 40 -8.11 19.35 9.63
N LEU A 41 -8.63 18.11 9.58
CA LEU A 41 -8.41 17.22 8.44
C LEU A 41 -9.03 17.74 7.14
N ASP A 42 -10.16 18.44 7.20
CA ASP A 42 -10.78 19.09 6.03
C ASP A 42 -9.92 20.25 5.53
N ASP A 43 -9.34 21.02 6.45
CA ASP A 43 -8.47 22.16 6.15
C ASP A 43 -7.10 21.74 5.59
N GLU A 44 -6.58 20.57 5.96
CA GLU A 44 -5.32 19.99 5.45
C GLU A 44 -5.43 19.41 4.02
N LEU A 45 -6.64 19.31 3.46
CA LEU A 45 -6.88 18.71 2.15
C LEU A 45 -7.42 19.67 1.07
N PRO A 46 -7.10 21.00 1.09
CA PRO A 46 -7.68 21.97 0.15
C PRO A 46 -7.36 21.64 -1.30
N ASP A 47 -6.13 21.18 -1.56
CA ASP A 47 -5.63 20.87 -2.92
C ASP A 47 -6.22 19.58 -3.51
N CYS A 48 -6.95 18.80 -2.70
CA CYS A 48 -7.63 17.61 -3.17
C CYS A 48 -8.92 17.90 -3.94
N PHE A 49 -9.36 19.18 -3.94
CA PHE A 49 -10.64 19.59 -4.51
C PHE A 49 -10.45 20.56 -5.67
N SER A 50 -11.28 20.41 -6.71
CA SER A 50 -11.38 21.35 -7.82
C SER A 50 -12.48 22.38 -7.53
N ASP A 51 -12.34 23.59 -8.04
CA ASP A 51 -13.37 24.63 -7.95
C ASP A 51 -14.55 24.38 -8.89
N GLU A 52 -14.37 23.48 -9.87
CA GLU A 52 -15.37 23.13 -10.88
C GLU A 52 -15.77 21.66 -10.81
N GLY A 53 -17.00 21.35 -11.21
CA GLY A 53 -17.51 20.00 -11.36
C GLY A 53 -18.53 19.58 -10.30
N ARG A 54 -18.77 18.25 -10.15
CA ARG A 54 -19.66 17.71 -9.11
C ARG A 54 -19.01 17.87 -7.74
N PRO A 55 -19.77 18.29 -6.69
CA PRO A 55 -19.26 18.30 -5.31
C PRO A 55 -18.71 16.92 -4.92
N ALA A 56 -17.52 16.93 -4.29
CA ALA A 56 -16.92 15.72 -3.76
C ALA A 56 -17.74 15.16 -2.58
N GLU A 57 -17.52 13.90 -2.26
CA GLU A 57 -18.00 13.30 -1.02
C GLU A 57 -17.36 14.02 0.19
N PRO A 58 -18.06 14.10 1.35
CA PRO A 58 -17.51 14.71 2.55
C PRO A 58 -16.18 14.07 2.99
N VAL A 59 -15.21 14.89 3.38
CA VAL A 59 -13.88 14.44 3.83
C VAL A 59 -14.01 13.46 4.98
N ARG A 60 -14.78 13.79 6.02
CA ARG A 60 -15.04 12.90 7.15
C ARG A 60 -15.58 11.54 6.71
N PHE A 61 -16.49 11.51 5.73
CA PHE A 61 -17.05 10.26 5.22
C PHE A 61 -15.94 9.38 4.62
N MET A 62 -15.15 9.93 3.71
CA MET A 62 -14.15 9.15 2.98
C MET A 62 -12.96 8.74 3.85
N LEU A 63 -12.43 9.66 4.66
CA LEU A 63 -11.36 9.34 5.61
C LEU A 63 -11.82 8.33 6.65
N GLY A 64 -13.03 8.51 7.18
CA GLY A 64 -13.65 7.57 8.10
C GLY A 64 -13.78 6.18 7.51
N MET A 65 -14.20 6.05 6.25
CA MET A 65 -14.26 4.76 5.55
C MET A 65 -12.88 4.12 5.40
N PHE A 66 -11.82 4.88 5.11
CA PHE A 66 -10.45 4.35 5.04
C PHE A 66 -9.94 3.90 6.41
N MET A 67 -10.19 4.66 7.47
CA MET A 67 -9.82 4.29 8.83
C MET A 67 -10.56 3.00 9.26
N LEU A 68 -11.88 2.94 9.07
CA LEU A 68 -12.68 1.75 9.39
C LEU A 68 -12.22 0.52 8.61
N LYS A 69 -11.92 0.68 7.31
CA LYS A 69 -11.39 -0.39 6.49
C LYS A 69 -10.11 -1.01 7.08
N HIS A 70 -9.15 -0.18 7.45
CA HIS A 70 -7.85 -0.65 7.96
C HIS A 70 -7.95 -1.16 9.40
N THR A 71 -8.70 -0.49 10.27
CA THR A 71 -8.94 -0.92 11.65
C THR A 71 -9.60 -2.30 11.74
N TYR A 72 -10.53 -2.59 10.83
CA TYR A 72 -11.27 -3.87 10.83
C TYR A 72 -10.78 -4.88 9.78
N GLY A 73 -9.69 -4.61 9.06
CA GLY A 73 -9.12 -5.51 8.07
C GLY A 73 -10.06 -5.83 6.89
N LEU A 74 -10.91 -4.87 6.46
CA LEU A 74 -11.95 -5.06 5.46
C LEU A 74 -11.44 -4.78 4.04
N SER A 75 -12.07 -5.39 3.02
CA SER A 75 -11.94 -4.94 1.63
C SER A 75 -12.78 -3.69 1.38
N ASP A 76 -12.60 -3.03 0.20
CA ASP A 76 -13.44 -1.89 -0.17
C ASP A 76 -14.93 -2.28 -0.21
N GLU A 77 -15.25 -3.43 -0.81
CA GLU A 77 -16.62 -3.92 -0.87
C GLU A 77 -17.19 -4.21 0.54
N GLN A 78 -16.39 -4.86 1.39
CA GLN A 78 -16.82 -5.22 2.74
C GLN A 78 -17.07 -4.00 3.63
N VAL A 79 -16.25 -2.94 3.54
CA VAL A 79 -16.48 -1.74 4.35
C VAL A 79 -17.74 -1.01 3.91
N TRP A 80 -18.03 -0.95 2.59
CA TRP A 80 -19.27 -0.41 2.06
C TRP A 80 -20.50 -1.21 2.51
N ASP A 81 -20.44 -2.54 2.39
CA ASP A 81 -21.56 -3.41 2.81
C ASP A 81 -21.80 -3.32 4.32
N ARG A 82 -20.74 -3.32 5.13
CA ARG A 82 -20.87 -3.18 6.58
C ARG A 82 -21.40 -1.81 6.98
N TRP A 83 -21.00 -0.75 6.31
CA TRP A 83 -21.46 0.61 6.60
C TRP A 83 -23.00 0.73 6.54
N VAL A 84 -23.64 0.09 5.55
CA VAL A 84 -25.12 0.13 5.42
C VAL A 84 -25.83 -0.53 6.60
N HIS A 85 -25.19 -1.51 7.25
CA HIS A 85 -25.80 -2.29 8.34
C HIS A 85 -25.32 -1.89 9.73
N ASP A 86 -24.28 -1.07 9.85
CA ASP A 86 -23.64 -0.74 11.12
C ASP A 86 -23.82 0.75 11.47
N PRO A 87 -24.70 1.07 12.44
CA PRO A 87 -24.97 2.46 12.83
C PRO A 87 -23.74 3.14 13.44
N TYR A 88 -22.82 2.40 14.02
CA TYR A 88 -21.56 2.97 14.53
C TYR A 88 -20.62 3.39 13.41
N PHE A 89 -20.60 2.66 12.29
CA PHE A 89 -19.84 3.05 11.09
C PHE A 89 -20.43 4.33 10.49
N GLN A 90 -21.75 4.44 10.44
CA GLN A 90 -22.43 5.62 9.93
C GLN A 90 -22.17 6.83 10.83
N TYR A 91 -22.27 6.69 12.15
CA TYR A 91 -21.93 7.75 13.09
C TYR A 91 -20.47 8.20 12.96
N PHE A 92 -19.54 7.25 12.86
CA PHE A 92 -18.11 7.53 12.69
C PHE A 92 -17.83 8.38 11.44
N THR A 93 -18.53 8.09 10.35
CA THR A 93 -18.40 8.80 9.07
C THR A 93 -19.23 10.07 8.98
N GLY A 94 -19.95 10.44 10.05
CA GLY A 94 -20.62 11.75 10.18
C GLY A 94 -22.10 11.77 9.85
N GLU A 95 -22.76 10.61 9.70
CA GLU A 95 -24.22 10.58 9.54
C GLU A 95 -24.94 10.96 10.84
N ALA A 96 -25.98 11.76 10.71
CA ALA A 96 -26.84 12.13 11.82
C ALA A 96 -28.01 11.15 12.00
N PHE A 97 -28.47 10.56 10.90
CA PHE A 97 -29.61 9.64 10.85
C PHE A 97 -29.19 8.34 10.15
N PHE A 98 -29.80 7.23 10.54
CA PHE A 98 -29.50 5.94 9.93
C PHE A 98 -29.89 5.92 8.45
N GLN A 99 -28.95 5.52 7.62
CA GLN A 99 -29.08 5.39 6.17
C GLN A 99 -29.30 3.93 5.79
N HIS A 100 -30.35 3.63 5.01
CA HIS A 100 -30.68 2.27 4.57
C HIS A 100 -30.03 1.92 3.23
N ALA A 101 -29.38 2.89 2.57
CA ALA A 101 -28.69 2.72 1.29
C ALA A 101 -27.41 3.55 1.28
N LEU A 102 -26.50 3.19 0.40
CA LEU A 102 -25.25 3.93 0.22
C LEU A 102 -25.53 5.31 -0.39
N PRO A 103 -25.10 6.42 0.24
CA PRO A 103 -25.29 7.76 -0.31
C PRO A 103 -24.31 8.06 -1.46
N HIS A 104 -23.23 7.29 -1.60
CA HIS A 104 -22.13 7.51 -2.54
C HIS A 104 -21.83 6.26 -3.36
N GLU A 105 -21.15 6.46 -4.50
CA GLU A 105 -20.72 5.35 -5.35
C GLU A 105 -19.50 4.63 -4.76
N ARG A 106 -19.47 3.30 -4.86
CA ARG A 106 -18.36 2.45 -4.38
C ARG A 106 -17.01 2.80 -5.00
N SER A 107 -17.00 3.30 -6.24
CA SER A 107 -15.79 3.76 -6.93
C SER A 107 -15.14 4.98 -6.29
N GLY A 108 -15.89 5.76 -5.49
CA GLY A 108 -15.41 6.94 -4.77
C GLY A 108 -14.12 6.70 -4.00
N MET A 109 -14.00 5.58 -3.28
CA MET A 109 -12.75 5.24 -2.56
C MET A 109 -11.52 5.16 -3.47
N SER A 110 -11.66 4.68 -4.70
CA SER A 110 -10.52 4.60 -5.64
C SER A 110 -10.08 5.99 -6.10
N HIS A 111 -11.04 6.86 -6.42
CA HIS A 111 -10.74 8.24 -6.81
C HIS A 111 -10.14 9.05 -5.66
N TRP A 112 -10.65 8.85 -4.46
CA TRP A 112 -10.12 9.53 -3.28
C TRP A 112 -8.68 9.12 -2.94
N ARG A 113 -8.32 7.85 -3.09
CA ARG A 113 -6.92 7.39 -2.90
C ARG A 113 -5.95 8.09 -3.86
N GLU A 114 -6.37 8.35 -5.09
CA GLU A 114 -5.54 9.06 -6.06
C GLU A 114 -5.36 10.55 -5.68
N ARG A 115 -6.38 11.17 -5.08
CA ARG A 115 -6.37 12.57 -4.67
C ARG A 115 -5.58 12.80 -3.38
N ILE A 116 -5.83 12.00 -2.35
CA ILE A 116 -5.20 12.14 -1.02
C ILE A 116 -3.69 11.89 -1.06
N GLY A 117 -3.18 11.12 -2.01
CA GLY A 117 -1.81 10.61 -2.15
C GLY A 117 -0.71 11.24 -1.28
N ASP A 118 -0.52 12.53 -1.40
CA ASP A 118 0.57 13.26 -0.73
C ASP A 118 0.19 13.79 0.68
N HIS A 119 -1.11 13.71 1.06
CA HIS A 119 -1.64 14.19 2.35
C HIS A 119 -1.90 13.06 3.37
N LEU A 120 -1.47 11.84 3.07
CA LEU A 120 -1.69 10.68 3.96
C LEU A 120 -1.02 10.83 5.32
N ASP A 121 0.07 11.55 5.37
CA ASP A 121 0.83 11.76 6.61
C ASP A 121 0.04 12.58 7.63
N SER A 122 -0.89 13.45 7.19
CA SER A 122 -1.81 14.19 8.07
C SER A 122 -2.72 13.25 8.88
N LEU A 123 -3.17 12.12 8.29
CA LEU A 123 -3.95 11.12 9.02
C LEU A 123 -3.13 10.44 10.13
N LEU A 124 -1.88 10.12 9.85
CA LEU A 124 -0.99 9.55 10.87
C LEU A 124 -0.67 10.59 11.95
N ALA A 125 -0.44 11.84 11.58
CA ALA A 125 -0.23 12.95 12.51
C ALA A 125 -1.43 13.11 13.46
N GLU A 126 -2.66 13.05 12.94
CA GLU A 126 -3.88 13.16 13.76
C GLU A 126 -4.03 11.99 14.73
N THR A 127 -3.71 10.75 14.32
CA THR A 127 -3.72 9.61 15.25
C THR A 127 -2.69 9.76 16.37
N LEU A 128 -1.51 10.31 16.07
CA LEU A 128 -0.48 10.59 17.08
C LEU A 128 -0.87 11.74 18.00
N ARG A 129 -1.52 12.80 17.47
CA ARG A 129 -2.09 13.90 18.26
C ARG A 129 -3.11 13.36 19.26
N LEU A 130 -4.05 12.55 18.80
CA LEU A 130 -5.05 11.89 19.67
C LEU A 130 -4.41 11.03 20.76
N ALA A 131 -3.40 10.24 20.41
CA ALA A 131 -2.66 9.42 21.37
C ALA A 131 -1.98 10.30 22.44
N HIS A 132 -1.46 11.47 22.06
CA HIS A 132 -0.87 12.43 22.96
C HIS A 132 -1.93 13.08 23.88
N ASP A 133 -3.03 13.57 23.32
CA ASP A 133 -4.08 14.28 24.06
C ASP A 133 -4.81 13.38 25.05
N THR A 134 -4.94 12.09 24.72
CA THR A 134 -5.48 11.07 25.65
C THR A 134 -4.47 10.59 26.68
N GLY A 135 -3.22 11.08 26.64
CA GLY A 135 -2.14 10.68 27.55
C GLY A 135 -1.62 9.26 27.32
N ALA A 136 -2.00 8.63 26.19
CA ALA A 136 -1.50 7.30 25.81
C ALA A 136 -0.04 7.38 25.30
N LEU A 137 0.34 8.50 24.64
CA LEU A 137 1.68 8.79 24.14
C LEU A 137 2.21 10.08 24.79
N LYS A 138 3.41 10.03 25.34
CA LYS A 138 4.08 11.20 25.91
C LYS A 138 5.13 11.76 24.97
N LYS A 139 5.37 13.07 25.01
CA LYS A 139 6.42 13.74 24.23
C LYS A 139 7.81 13.11 24.42
N SER A 140 8.11 12.62 25.65
CA SER A 140 9.38 11.93 25.97
C SER A 140 9.52 10.56 25.29
N ASP A 141 8.43 9.94 24.84
CA ASP A 141 8.46 8.63 24.20
C ASP A 141 8.89 8.74 22.73
N LEU A 142 8.79 9.93 22.13
CA LEU A 142 9.18 10.22 20.75
C LEU A 142 10.69 10.37 20.54
N ALA A 143 11.44 10.68 21.59
CA ALA A 143 12.90 10.89 21.51
C ALA A 143 13.71 9.61 21.22
N ARG A 144 13.10 8.43 21.37
CA ARG A 144 13.75 7.13 21.21
C ARG A 144 12.90 6.23 20.36
N VAL A 145 13.42 5.91 19.19
CA VAL A 145 12.66 5.17 18.17
C VAL A 145 13.32 3.84 17.83
N THR A 146 12.53 2.92 17.35
CA THR A 146 12.99 1.72 16.66
C THR A 146 12.60 1.80 15.21
N VAL A 147 13.55 1.58 14.30
CA VAL A 147 13.31 1.54 12.85
C VAL A 147 13.62 0.14 12.34
N ASP A 148 12.70 -0.43 11.60
CA ASP A 148 12.90 -1.71 10.93
C ASP A 148 12.19 -1.73 9.57
N THR A 149 12.79 -2.41 8.60
CA THR A 149 12.25 -2.51 7.23
C THR A 149 11.57 -3.85 7.03
N THR A 150 10.31 -3.79 6.61
CA THR A 150 9.59 -4.97 6.15
C THR A 150 9.29 -4.90 4.66
N VAL A 151 8.86 -6.02 4.07
CA VAL A 151 8.30 -6.02 2.72
C VAL A 151 6.80 -6.00 2.80
N GLN A 152 6.20 -5.11 2.03
CA GLN A 152 4.78 -5.11 1.70
C GLN A 152 4.60 -5.90 0.40
N PRO A 153 4.14 -7.16 0.46
CA PRO A 153 3.93 -7.95 -0.75
C PRO A 153 2.76 -7.39 -1.57
N LYS A 154 2.96 -7.32 -2.89
CA LYS A 154 1.89 -7.00 -3.83
C LYS A 154 1.00 -8.20 -4.06
N ASN A 155 -0.27 -8.00 -4.35
CA ASN A 155 -1.20 -9.07 -4.73
C ASN A 155 -0.87 -9.60 -6.13
N VAL A 156 0.24 -10.29 -6.25
CA VAL A 156 0.70 -10.93 -7.49
C VAL A 156 0.92 -12.42 -7.28
N THR A 157 0.66 -13.21 -8.30
CA THR A 157 1.05 -14.63 -8.28
C THR A 157 2.58 -14.71 -8.39
N PHE A 158 3.18 -15.75 -7.78
CA PHE A 158 4.62 -15.96 -7.89
C PHE A 158 5.06 -15.90 -9.35
N PRO A 159 5.91 -14.92 -9.73
CA PRO A 159 6.27 -14.66 -11.12
C PRO A 159 7.23 -15.73 -11.64
N THR A 160 6.85 -16.33 -12.75
CA THR A 160 7.71 -17.20 -13.55
C THR A 160 7.72 -16.67 -14.98
N ASP A 161 8.84 -16.88 -15.70
CA ASP A 161 8.94 -16.48 -17.11
C ASP A 161 7.77 -17.03 -17.93
N ALA A 162 7.34 -18.28 -17.67
CA ALA A 162 6.22 -18.90 -18.37
C ALA A 162 4.89 -18.16 -18.17
N LYS A 163 4.56 -17.82 -16.90
CA LYS A 163 3.35 -17.08 -16.58
C LYS A 163 3.36 -15.68 -17.17
N LEU A 164 4.49 -14.97 -17.07
CA LEU A 164 4.62 -13.61 -17.62
C LEU A 164 4.47 -13.61 -19.14
N LEU A 165 5.11 -14.55 -19.86
CA LEU A 165 4.96 -14.68 -21.31
C LEU A 165 3.54 -15.05 -21.73
N GLU A 166 2.89 -15.96 -21.01
CA GLU A 166 1.49 -16.31 -21.24
C GLU A 166 0.58 -15.09 -21.04
N THR A 167 0.73 -14.40 -19.88
CA THR A 167 -0.06 -13.21 -19.56
C THR A 167 0.10 -12.13 -20.63
N ALA A 168 1.33 -11.87 -21.08
CA ALA A 168 1.58 -10.90 -22.16
C ALA A 168 0.85 -11.28 -23.46
N ILE A 169 0.84 -12.56 -23.85
CA ILE A 169 0.09 -13.05 -25.01
C ILE A 169 -1.42 -12.83 -24.83
N GLN A 170 -1.96 -13.16 -23.66
CA GLN A 170 -3.38 -13.02 -23.33
C GLN A 170 -3.81 -11.54 -23.34
N GLN A 171 -3.05 -10.66 -22.71
CA GLN A 171 -3.37 -9.24 -22.60
C GLN A 171 -3.26 -8.51 -23.93
N LEU A 172 -2.22 -8.74 -24.72
CA LEU A 172 -2.13 -8.23 -26.08
C LEU A 172 -3.30 -8.76 -26.94
N GLY A 173 -3.65 -10.02 -26.77
CA GLY A 173 -4.79 -10.62 -27.44
C GLY A 173 -6.14 -10.03 -27.04
N LYS A 174 -6.32 -9.66 -25.77
CA LYS A 174 -7.50 -8.96 -25.27
C LYS A 174 -7.58 -7.55 -25.85
N LEU A 175 -6.49 -6.79 -25.73
CA LEU A 175 -6.41 -5.41 -26.23
C LEU A 175 -6.70 -5.33 -27.73
N ALA A 176 -6.09 -6.22 -28.53
CA ALA A 176 -6.34 -6.28 -29.96
C ALA A 176 -7.82 -6.58 -30.31
N ARG A 177 -8.52 -7.34 -29.48
CA ARG A 177 -9.96 -7.58 -29.65
C ARG A 177 -10.78 -6.35 -29.31
N THR A 178 -10.45 -5.67 -28.22
CA THR A 178 -11.15 -4.45 -27.78
C THR A 178 -11.08 -3.34 -28.84
N HIS A 179 -9.92 -3.19 -29.48
CA HIS A 179 -9.72 -2.16 -30.53
C HIS A 179 -9.94 -2.67 -31.96
N GLY A 180 -10.56 -3.82 -32.16
CA GLY A 180 -10.88 -4.35 -33.50
C GLY A 180 -9.66 -4.72 -34.35
N VAL A 181 -8.44 -4.80 -33.79
CA VAL A 181 -7.22 -5.12 -34.54
C VAL A 181 -7.19 -6.62 -34.87
N PRO A 182 -7.31 -6.99 -36.17
CA PRO A 182 -7.33 -8.38 -36.59
C PRO A 182 -5.96 -9.02 -36.37
N ARG A 183 -5.92 -10.26 -35.91
CA ARG A 183 -4.66 -11.02 -35.64
C ARG A 183 -4.61 -12.23 -36.55
N ARG A 184 -3.41 -12.55 -37.05
CA ARG A 184 -3.22 -13.80 -37.83
C ARG A 184 -3.54 -15.02 -36.98
N GLN A 185 -3.12 -15.01 -35.68
CA GLN A 185 -3.38 -16.07 -34.72
C GLN A 185 -3.34 -15.54 -33.29
N SER A 186 -4.26 -15.94 -32.42
CA SER A 186 -4.33 -15.47 -31.04
C SER A 186 -3.28 -16.09 -30.13
N TYR A 187 -2.82 -17.29 -30.43
CA TYR A 187 -1.93 -18.12 -29.62
C TYR A 187 -2.41 -18.41 -28.19
N SER A 188 -3.57 -17.95 -27.76
CA SER A 188 -4.05 -17.98 -26.36
C SER A 188 -4.08 -19.41 -25.79
N ARG A 189 -4.70 -20.37 -26.51
CA ARG A 189 -4.76 -21.78 -26.10
C ARG A 189 -3.38 -22.42 -26.01
N LEU A 190 -2.55 -22.16 -27.02
CA LEU A 190 -1.19 -22.71 -27.09
C LEU A 190 -0.30 -22.15 -25.98
N ALA A 191 -0.43 -20.87 -25.67
CA ALA A 191 0.33 -20.21 -24.60
C ALA A 191 -0.04 -20.80 -23.21
N LYS A 192 -1.35 -20.95 -22.95
CA LYS A 192 -1.83 -21.56 -21.69
C LYS A 192 -1.28 -22.98 -21.52
N ARG A 193 -1.33 -23.81 -22.56
CA ARG A 193 -0.78 -25.17 -22.54
C ARG A 193 0.72 -25.18 -22.30
N ALA A 194 1.47 -24.35 -23.03
CA ALA A 194 2.92 -24.28 -22.90
C ALA A 194 3.37 -23.78 -21.53
N ALA A 195 2.68 -22.79 -20.95
CA ALA A 195 2.96 -22.29 -19.61
C ALA A 195 2.71 -23.37 -18.54
N MET A 196 1.60 -24.12 -18.66
CA MET A 196 1.30 -25.24 -17.78
C MET A 196 2.38 -26.34 -17.88
N MET A 197 2.79 -26.70 -19.10
CA MET A 197 3.81 -27.72 -19.32
C MET A 197 5.18 -27.27 -18.80
N ALA A 198 5.54 -26.00 -18.98
CA ALA A 198 6.76 -25.42 -18.41
C ALA A 198 6.77 -25.58 -16.88
N GLY A 199 5.64 -25.33 -16.22
CA GLY A 199 5.51 -25.52 -14.77
C GLY A 199 5.69 -26.98 -14.35
N ARG A 200 5.05 -27.92 -15.04
CA ARG A 200 5.19 -29.37 -14.79
C ARG A 200 6.63 -29.84 -14.96
N TYR A 201 7.29 -29.41 -16.03
CA TYR A 201 8.70 -29.77 -16.28
C TYR A 201 9.65 -29.13 -15.25
N ALA A 202 9.35 -27.92 -14.78
CA ALA A 202 10.12 -27.29 -13.71
C ALA A 202 10.03 -28.10 -12.40
N HIS A 203 8.82 -28.51 -12.01
CA HIS A 203 8.58 -29.33 -10.84
C HIS A 203 9.30 -30.69 -10.93
N ALA A 204 9.23 -31.33 -12.10
CA ALA A 204 9.91 -32.58 -12.37
C ALA A 204 11.44 -32.43 -12.64
N LYS A 205 12.02 -31.23 -12.44
CA LYS A 205 13.43 -30.91 -12.69
C LYS A 205 13.91 -31.18 -14.13
N GLN A 206 12.99 -31.26 -15.10
CA GLN A 206 13.26 -31.48 -16.53
C GLN A 206 13.55 -30.15 -17.25
N PHE A 207 14.60 -29.46 -16.88
CA PHE A 207 14.91 -28.08 -17.31
C PHE A 207 15.09 -27.94 -18.84
N LYS A 208 15.59 -28.96 -19.55
CA LYS A 208 15.69 -28.94 -21.02
C LYS A 208 14.33 -28.87 -21.69
N ARG A 209 13.32 -29.63 -21.18
CA ARG A 209 11.93 -29.59 -21.68
C ARG A 209 11.26 -28.27 -21.33
N MET A 210 11.43 -27.81 -20.08
CA MET A 210 10.96 -26.48 -19.67
C MET A 210 11.52 -25.38 -20.59
N GLY A 211 12.80 -25.41 -20.91
CA GLY A 211 13.46 -24.44 -21.80
C GLY A 211 12.89 -24.44 -23.23
N ARG A 212 12.39 -25.60 -23.74
CA ARG A 212 11.69 -25.66 -25.03
C ARG A 212 10.36 -24.92 -24.98
N GLU A 213 9.56 -25.12 -23.93
CA GLU A 213 8.28 -24.42 -23.77
C GLU A 213 8.47 -22.90 -23.62
N LEU A 214 9.48 -22.47 -22.86
CA LEU A 214 9.80 -21.02 -22.73
C LEU A 214 10.23 -20.41 -24.07
N ARG A 215 11.04 -21.11 -24.88
CA ARG A 215 11.39 -20.65 -26.23
C ARG A 215 10.17 -20.57 -27.13
N PHE A 216 9.28 -21.56 -27.07
CA PHE A 216 8.02 -21.55 -27.80
C PHE A 216 7.19 -20.31 -27.46
N LEU A 217 6.99 -20.03 -26.16
CA LEU A 217 6.23 -18.85 -25.67
C LEU A 217 6.88 -17.54 -26.17
N ARG A 218 8.21 -17.37 -26.01
CA ARG A 218 8.94 -16.18 -26.50
C ARG A 218 8.77 -15.96 -28.00
N THR A 219 8.80 -17.03 -28.78
CA THR A 219 8.62 -16.97 -30.22
C THR A 219 7.21 -16.53 -30.59
N ARG A 220 6.18 -17.06 -29.91
CA ARG A 220 4.77 -16.70 -30.17
C ARG A 220 4.48 -15.27 -29.76
N LEU A 221 4.97 -14.84 -28.58
CA LEU A 221 4.88 -13.45 -28.15
C LEU A 221 5.55 -12.50 -29.15
N GLY A 222 6.75 -12.82 -29.63
CA GLY A 222 7.44 -12.02 -30.63
C GLY A 222 6.69 -11.91 -31.96
N ARG A 223 6.02 -12.98 -32.40
CA ARG A 223 5.16 -12.95 -33.59
C ARG A 223 3.96 -12.04 -33.38
N LEU A 224 3.30 -12.12 -32.24
CA LEU A 224 2.15 -11.29 -31.89
C LEU A 224 2.53 -9.81 -31.80
N ILE A 225 3.66 -9.48 -31.16
CA ILE A 225 4.16 -8.10 -31.07
C ILE A 225 4.38 -7.53 -32.48
N ARG A 226 5.05 -8.26 -33.37
CA ARG A 226 5.31 -7.79 -34.76
C ARG A 226 4.05 -7.66 -35.58
N ASP A 227 3.08 -8.57 -35.40
CA ASP A 227 1.81 -8.53 -36.13
C ASP A 227 0.97 -7.31 -35.72
N ILE A 228 0.87 -7.04 -34.42
CA ILE A 228 0.17 -5.88 -33.91
C ILE A 228 0.85 -4.59 -34.35
N ARG A 229 2.18 -4.42 -34.10
CA ARG A 229 2.92 -3.22 -34.51
C ARG A 229 2.75 -2.86 -35.98
N ARG A 230 2.76 -3.87 -36.88
CA ARG A 230 2.57 -3.63 -38.31
C ARG A 230 1.17 -3.11 -38.61
N LYS A 231 0.15 -3.50 -37.81
CA LYS A 231 -1.25 -3.14 -38.05
C LYS A 231 -1.70 -1.86 -37.37
N THR A 232 -0.93 -1.40 -36.41
CA THR A 232 -1.21 -0.16 -35.67
C THR A 232 -0.35 1.02 -36.14
N ARG A 233 0.69 0.76 -36.94
CA ARG A 233 1.69 1.74 -37.35
C ARG A 233 1.16 2.97 -38.07
N ASP A 234 0.08 2.80 -38.85
CA ASP A 234 -0.47 3.85 -39.71
C ASP A 234 -1.71 4.54 -39.07
N ASP A 235 -1.94 4.28 -37.75
CA ASP A 235 -3.04 4.81 -36.94
C ASP A 235 -2.49 5.27 -35.58
N THR A 236 -2.44 6.59 -35.40
CA THR A 236 -1.85 7.22 -34.22
C THR A 236 -2.59 6.83 -32.93
N ASP A 237 -3.91 6.75 -32.98
CA ASP A 237 -4.75 6.42 -31.81
C ASP A 237 -4.50 4.97 -31.37
N LEU A 238 -4.37 4.07 -32.35
CA LEU A 238 -4.01 2.67 -32.07
C LEU A 238 -2.57 2.55 -31.59
N GLU A 239 -1.61 3.30 -32.16
CA GLU A 239 -0.23 3.30 -31.66
C GLU A 239 -0.17 3.70 -30.18
N GLU A 240 -0.84 4.78 -29.80
CA GLU A 240 -0.92 5.23 -28.41
C GLU A 240 -1.58 4.20 -27.50
N ALA A 241 -2.75 3.67 -27.90
CA ALA A 241 -3.47 2.66 -27.14
C ALA A 241 -2.66 1.38 -26.88
N PHE A 242 -1.76 1.01 -27.80
CA PHE A 242 -0.93 -0.19 -27.70
C PHE A 242 0.48 0.06 -27.16
N ALA A 243 0.96 1.30 -27.06
CA ALA A 243 2.34 1.64 -26.72
C ALA A 243 2.80 0.99 -25.41
N VAL A 244 2.06 1.19 -24.33
CA VAL A 244 2.38 0.64 -22.99
C VAL A 244 2.37 -0.90 -23.01
N ALA A 245 1.35 -1.49 -23.63
CA ALA A 245 1.21 -2.95 -23.67
C ALA A 245 2.31 -3.62 -24.51
N LEU A 246 2.65 -3.04 -25.66
CA LEU A 246 3.75 -3.51 -26.51
C LEU A 246 5.12 -3.31 -25.84
N GLY A 247 5.30 -2.21 -25.11
CA GLY A 247 6.50 -1.96 -24.31
C GLY A 247 6.70 -3.05 -23.25
N ARG A 248 5.69 -3.31 -22.42
CA ARG A 248 5.72 -4.38 -21.39
C ARG A 248 5.94 -5.76 -21.99
N ALA A 249 5.25 -6.08 -23.07
CA ALA A 249 5.40 -7.37 -23.76
C ALA A 249 6.82 -7.56 -24.34
N SER A 250 7.40 -6.51 -24.90
CA SER A 250 8.77 -6.54 -25.43
C SER A 250 9.79 -6.76 -24.32
N GLN A 251 9.61 -6.10 -23.17
CA GLN A 251 10.45 -6.27 -22.00
C GLN A 251 10.35 -7.70 -21.44
N ILE A 252 9.13 -8.23 -21.20
CA ILE A 252 8.95 -9.62 -20.74
C ILE A 252 9.61 -10.62 -21.70
N ARG A 253 9.52 -10.37 -23.01
CA ARG A 253 10.14 -11.23 -24.02
C ARG A 253 11.67 -11.25 -23.94
N SER A 254 12.29 -10.09 -23.67
CA SER A 254 13.74 -9.91 -23.66
C SER A 254 14.40 -10.29 -22.34
N GLN A 255 13.69 -10.22 -21.21
CA GLN A 255 14.30 -10.45 -19.90
C GLN A 255 14.79 -11.89 -19.69
N LYS A 256 15.91 -12.01 -18.96
CA LYS A 256 16.58 -13.29 -18.68
C LYS A 256 16.47 -13.66 -17.19
N PRO A 257 16.53 -14.96 -16.80
CA PRO A 257 16.36 -15.41 -15.43
C PRO A 257 17.29 -14.73 -14.40
N ARG A 258 18.56 -14.60 -14.69
CA ARG A 258 19.57 -14.01 -13.79
C ARG A 258 20.02 -12.60 -14.22
N GLN A 259 19.18 -11.90 -14.95
CA GLN A 259 19.46 -10.52 -15.38
C GLN A 259 19.58 -9.60 -14.16
N ARG A 260 20.61 -8.76 -14.15
CA ARG A 260 20.74 -7.63 -13.25
C ARG A 260 19.92 -6.44 -13.77
N GLY A 261 19.57 -5.51 -12.88
CA GLY A 261 18.76 -4.34 -13.23
C GLY A 261 17.26 -4.62 -13.23
N TRP A 262 16.50 -3.69 -13.79
CA TRP A 262 15.07 -3.73 -13.72
C TRP A 262 14.44 -4.87 -14.53
N LYS A 263 13.53 -5.60 -13.88
CA LYS A 263 12.72 -6.67 -14.47
C LYS A 263 11.26 -6.45 -14.16
N LEU A 264 10.41 -6.81 -15.09
CA LEU A 264 8.96 -6.84 -14.86
C LEU A 264 8.58 -8.17 -14.19
N TYR A 265 7.96 -8.10 -13.02
CA TYR A 265 7.51 -9.26 -12.25
C TYR A 265 6.00 -9.47 -12.31
N SER A 266 5.25 -8.44 -12.72
CA SER A 266 3.81 -8.52 -12.92
C SER A 266 3.39 -7.66 -14.12
N TRP A 267 2.40 -8.11 -14.88
CA TRP A 267 1.82 -7.33 -15.98
C TRP A 267 0.94 -6.19 -15.47
N HIS A 268 0.11 -6.46 -14.47
CA HIS A 268 -0.87 -5.50 -13.94
C HIS A 268 -0.29 -4.59 -12.86
N ALA A 269 0.80 -4.98 -12.24
CA ALA A 269 1.51 -4.22 -11.21
C ALA A 269 3.00 -4.11 -11.58
N PRO A 270 3.36 -3.29 -12.58
CA PRO A 270 4.73 -3.18 -13.08
C PRO A 270 5.72 -2.61 -12.05
N GLU A 271 5.22 -1.91 -11.04
CA GLU A 271 5.98 -1.36 -9.92
C GLU A 271 6.49 -2.44 -8.95
N THR A 272 6.02 -3.68 -9.08
CA THR A 272 6.41 -4.79 -8.19
C THR A 272 7.88 -5.11 -8.31
N GLU A 273 8.58 -5.16 -7.19
CA GLU A 273 10.01 -5.50 -7.11
C GLU A 273 10.24 -6.88 -6.50
N CYS A 274 11.40 -7.46 -6.79
CA CYS A 274 11.85 -8.72 -6.19
C CYS A 274 12.83 -8.41 -5.06
N ILE A 275 12.43 -8.68 -3.84
CA ILE A 275 13.20 -8.36 -2.63
C ILE A 275 13.71 -9.66 -2.02
N GLY A 276 15.03 -9.75 -1.90
CA GLY A 276 15.70 -10.88 -1.26
C GLY A 276 15.56 -10.82 0.25
N LYS A 277 15.12 -11.92 0.88
CA LYS A 277 14.93 -12.01 2.34
C LYS A 277 16.05 -12.77 3.06
N GLY A 278 16.99 -13.36 2.34
CA GLY A 278 18.05 -14.19 2.95
C GLY A 278 17.54 -15.46 3.66
N LYS A 279 16.25 -15.78 3.57
CA LYS A 279 15.65 -16.98 4.18
C LYS A 279 15.60 -18.12 3.19
N ALA A 280 16.16 -19.29 3.54
CA ALA A 280 16.20 -20.46 2.65
C ALA A 280 14.81 -20.91 2.17
N HIS A 281 13.80 -20.85 3.05
CA HIS A 281 12.45 -21.32 2.75
C HIS A 281 11.64 -20.36 1.85
N ARG A 282 11.86 -19.05 1.96
CA ARG A 282 11.22 -18.01 1.12
C ARG A 282 12.26 -16.95 0.76
N PRO A 283 13.10 -17.22 -0.24
CA PRO A 283 14.23 -16.36 -0.56
C PRO A 283 13.81 -14.99 -1.14
N TYR A 284 12.63 -14.91 -1.75
CA TYR A 284 12.14 -13.70 -2.41
C TYR A 284 10.71 -13.37 -2.02
N GLU A 285 10.45 -12.08 -1.81
CA GLU A 285 9.12 -11.49 -1.72
C GLU A 285 8.95 -10.47 -2.87
N PHE A 286 7.72 -10.33 -3.37
CA PHE A 286 7.40 -9.46 -4.52
C PHE A 286 6.49 -8.33 -4.07
N GLY A 287 7.00 -7.10 -4.08
CA GLY A 287 6.33 -5.91 -3.59
C GLY A 287 7.28 -4.74 -3.47
N CYS A 288 7.15 -3.95 -2.42
CA CYS A 288 8.05 -2.85 -2.09
C CYS A 288 8.55 -2.94 -0.63
N LYS A 289 9.64 -2.23 -0.31
CA LYS A 289 10.12 -2.10 1.07
C LYS A 289 9.33 -1.04 1.81
N VAL A 290 9.01 -1.32 3.07
CA VAL A 290 8.34 -0.39 3.97
C VAL A 290 9.11 -0.36 5.29
N PRO A 291 9.95 0.65 5.54
CA PRO A 291 10.45 0.94 6.87
C PRO A 291 9.30 1.48 7.72
N LEU A 292 9.23 0.98 8.95
CA LEU A 292 8.35 1.44 10.00
C LEU A 292 9.18 2.03 11.12
N THR A 293 8.77 3.19 11.63
CA THR A 293 9.34 3.78 12.83
C THR A 293 8.33 3.64 13.97
N THR A 294 8.77 3.09 15.09
CA THR A 294 7.93 2.93 16.28
C THR A 294 8.57 3.56 17.50
N THR A 295 7.76 3.88 18.53
CA THR A 295 8.30 4.20 19.84
C THR A 295 9.11 3.02 20.38
N ASN A 296 10.31 3.27 20.90
CA ASN A 296 11.12 2.20 21.53
C ASN A 296 10.57 1.83 22.92
N ARG A 297 9.94 2.79 23.62
CA ARG A 297 9.36 2.57 24.94
C ARG A 297 7.93 2.06 24.81
N ARG A 298 7.51 1.18 25.72
CA ARG A 298 6.11 0.82 25.87
C ARG A 298 5.37 2.00 26.50
N CYS A 299 4.49 2.62 25.71
CA CYS A 299 3.59 3.67 26.16
C CYS A 299 2.35 3.05 26.83
N LYS A 300 1.50 3.87 27.46
CA LYS A 300 0.25 3.42 28.10
C LYS A 300 -0.68 2.69 27.12
N GLY A 301 -0.72 3.12 25.86
CA GLY A 301 -1.50 2.49 24.77
C GLY A 301 -0.74 1.38 24.01
N GLY A 302 0.47 1.00 24.38
CA GLY A 302 1.30 0.03 23.66
C GLY A 302 2.48 0.66 22.95
N GLN A 303 2.86 0.15 21.78
CA GLN A 303 3.82 0.81 20.87
C GLN A 303 3.05 1.55 19.76
N PHE A 304 3.46 2.78 19.49
CA PHE A 304 2.89 3.58 18.42
C PHE A 304 3.80 3.55 17.19
N ILE A 305 3.21 3.45 16.02
CA ILE A 305 3.91 3.68 14.75
C ILE A 305 3.95 5.19 14.53
N LEU A 306 5.17 5.70 14.39
CA LEU A 306 5.43 7.14 14.22
C LEU A 306 5.58 7.54 12.76
N HIS A 307 5.93 6.59 11.88
CA HIS A 307 6.13 6.82 10.46
C HIS A 307 6.09 5.50 9.69
N ALA A 308 5.57 5.55 8.46
CA ALA A 308 5.54 4.45 7.50
C ALA A 308 5.67 4.98 6.07
N LYS A 309 6.59 4.44 5.28
CA LYS A 309 6.81 4.87 3.89
C LYS A 309 7.10 3.69 2.98
N ALA A 310 6.55 3.72 1.76
CA ALA A 310 6.84 2.74 0.72
C ALA A 310 8.05 3.19 -0.12
N PHE A 311 9.14 2.42 -0.08
CA PHE A 311 10.34 2.66 -0.87
C PHE A 311 10.38 1.77 -2.10
N HIS A 312 10.63 2.38 -3.25
CA HIS A 312 10.83 1.72 -4.54
C HIS A 312 12.30 1.75 -4.96
N GLY A 313 12.69 0.83 -5.86
CA GLY A 313 14.10 0.65 -6.28
C GLY A 313 14.87 -0.31 -5.39
N ASN A 314 14.20 -0.98 -4.44
CA ASN A 314 14.79 -1.91 -3.47
C ASN A 314 16.09 -1.34 -2.82
N PRO A 315 16.03 -0.11 -2.25
CA PRO A 315 17.22 0.51 -1.67
C PRO A 315 17.80 -0.35 -0.54
N TYR A 316 19.08 -0.19 -0.27
CA TYR A 316 19.68 -0.78 0.92
C TYR A 316 19.10 -0.15 2.18
N ASP A 317 18.71 -0.96 3.18
CA ASP A 317 17.97 -0.47 4.37
C ASP A 317 18.72 0.64 5.12
N GLY A 318 20.07 0.57 5.17
CA GLY A 318 20.87 1.62 5.77
C GLY A 318 20.83 2.97 5.03
N HIS A 319 20.53 2.99 3.73
CA HIS A 319 20.44 4.21 2.94
C HIS A 319 19.04 4.85 2.95
N THR A 320 18.10 4.28 3.66
CA THR A 320 16.78 4.88 3.89
C THR A 320 16.66 5.52 5.26
N LEU A 321 17.65 5.34 6.15
CA LEU A 321 17.51 5.70 7.56
C LEU A 321 17.47 7.21 7.77
N ARG A 322 18.25 7.99 7.00
CA ARG A 322 18.24 9.46 7.06
C ARG A 322 16.84 9.99 6.77
N GLU A 323 16.31 9.65 5.61
CA GLU A 323 14.99 10.10 5.16
C GLU A 323 13.90 9.72 6.16
N VAL A 324 13.89 8.47 6.64
CA VAL A 324 12.93 7.99 7.65
C VAL A 324 13.02 8.77 8.96
N ILE A 325 14.21 9.09 9.44
CA ILE A 325 14.38 9.89 10.68
C ILE A 325 13.88 11.32 10.46
N GLU A 326 14.29 11.97 9.38
CA GLU A 326 13.92 13.36 9.06
C GLU A 326 12.39 13.49 8.91
N GLU A 327 11.75 12.61 8.17
CA GLU A 327 10.29 12.59 8.01
C GLU A 327 9.57 12.25 9.32
N THR A 328 10.09 11.32 10.14
CA THR A 328 9.53 11.05 11.47
C THR A 328 9.59 12.30 12.36
N GLN A 329 10.67 13.05 12.33
CA GLN A 329 10.81 14.29 13.08
C GLN A 329 9.87 15.39 12.58
N ALA A 330 9.74 15.52 11.26
CA ALA A 330 8.79 16.46 10.65
C ALA A 330 7.35 16.15 11.09
N LEU A 331 6.94 14.88 11.01
CA LEU A 331 5.61 14.44 11.37
C LEU A 331 5.29 14.60 12.87
N THR A 332 6.26 14.30 13.74
CA THR A 332 6.04 14.32 15.19
C THR A 332 6.37 15.66 15.86
N GLY A 333 7.01 16.59 15.12
CA GLY A 333 7.51 17.85 15.65
C GLY A 333 8.57 17.67 16.75
N ARG A 334 9.28 16.54 16.77
CA ARG A 334 10.24 16.19 17.82
C ARG A 334 11.54 15.64 17.28
N GLU A 335 12.64 16.07 17.89
CA GLU A 335 13.96 15.57 17.61
C GLU A 335 14.14 14.15 18.18
N ILE A 336 14.73 13.27 17.37
CA ILE A 336 15.07 11.90 17.74
C ILE A 336 16.48 11.88 18.33
N GLU A 337 16.61 11.52 19.61
CA GLU A 337 17.89 11.38 20.30
C GLU A 337 18.60 10.08 19.96
N ARG A 338 17.85 8.98 19.83
CA ARG A 338 18.37 7.63 19.61
C ARG A 338 17.47 6.81 18.70
N ALA A 339 18.07 6.16 17.71
CA ALA A 339 17.42 5.19 16.83
C ALA A 339 18.01 3.79 17.04
N TYR A 340 17.16 2.79 17.18
CA TYR A 340 17.52 1.38 17.33
C TYR A 340 17.12 0.61 16.07
N VAL A 341 18.09 0.00 15.40
CA VAL A 341 17.91 -0.63 14.10
C VAL A 341 18.42 -2.07 14.08
N ASP A 342 18.05 -2.82 13.05
CA ASP A 342 18.55 -4.18 12.86
C ASP A 342 20.02 -4.20 12.38
N LYS A 343 20.64 -5.37 12.42
CA LYS A 343 22.01 -5.61 11.96
C LYS A 343 22.18 -5.25 10.46
N GLY A 344 21.12 -5.35 9.67
CA GLY A 344 21.08 -5.00 8.27
C GLY A 344 21.39 -3.53 7.93
N TYR A 345 21.38 -2.63 8.90
CA TYR A 345 21.68 -1.20 8.73
C TYR A 345 23.17 -0.83 8.86
N VAL A 346 24.08 -1.76 8.60
CA VAL A 346 25.52 -1.49 8.60
C VAL A 346 25.85 -0.46 7.52
N GLY A 347 26.58 0.62 7.85
CA GLY A 347 26.92 1.67 6.88
C GLY A 347 25.71 2.58 6.57
N HIS A 348 24.82 2.79 7.56
CA HIS A 348 23.68 3.70 7.42
C HIS A 348 24.10 5.13 7.09
N ASP A 349 23.19 5.87 6.44
CA ASP A 349 23.36 7.26 6.03
C ASP A 349 22.86 8.31 7.02
N ALA A 350 22.36 7.88 8.18
CA ALA A 350 21.83 8.80 9.19
C ALA A 350 22.91 9.82 9.60
N PRO A 351 22.61 11.14 9.57
CA PRO A 351 23.57 12.18 9.84
C PRO A 351 23.95 12.19 11.33
N LYS A 352 25.15 12.65 11.62
CA LYS A 352 25.46 13.08 12.97
C LYS A 352 24.64 14.35 13.27
N PRO A 353 23.97 14.49 14.40
CA PRO A 353 24.28 13.90 15.71
C PRO A 353 23.48 12.66 16.13
N TYR A 354 22.63 12.07 15.28
CA TYR A 354 21.81 10.94 15.69
C TYR A 354 22.63 9.78 16.21
N ARG A 355 22.23 9.25 17.37
CA ARG A 355 22.86 8.06 17.94
C ARG A 355 22.12 6.83 17.44
N VAL A 356 22.69 6.16 16.45
CA VAL A 356 22.14 4.91 15.89
C VAL A 356 22.82 3.71 16.55
N PHE A 357 22.00 2.83 17.15
CA PHE A 357 22.46 1.60 17.79
C PHE A 357 21.91 0.39 17.03
N ARG A 358 22.83 -0.47 16.57
CA ARG A 358 22.49 -1.65 15.75
C ARG A 358 22.41 -2.90 16.59
N SER A 359 21.50 -3.80 16.23
CA SER A 359 21.45 -5.16 16.80
C SER A 359 22.81 -5.86 16.69
N GLY A 360 23.27 -6.47 17.79
CA GLY A 360 24.56 -7.12 17.87
C GLY A 360 25.76 -6.20 18.12
N GLN A 361 25.57 -4.88 18.20
CA GLN A 361 26.63 -3.94 18.56
C GLN A 361 27.02 -4.12 20.04
N LYS A 362 28.33 -4.25 20.29
CA LYS A 362 28.88 -4.38 21.65
C LYS A 362 29.45 -3.05 22.18
N ARG A 363 30.17 -2.31 21.33
CA ARG A 363 30.86 -1.07 21.68
C ARG A 363 29.85 0.06 21.94
N GLY A 364 29.97 0.72 23.09
CA GLY A 364 29.09 1.83 23.50
C GLY A 364 27.70 1.41 23.94
N VAL A 365 27.42 0.12 24.11
CA VAL A 365 26.10 -0.41 24.48
C VAL A 365 26.13 -0.93 25.94
N HIS A 366 25.79 -0.05 26.89
CA HIS A 366 25.72 -0.37 28.30
C HIS A 366 24.51 0.32 28.96
N GLY A 367 24.20 -0.04 30.19
CA GLY A 367 23.14 0.58 31.00
C GLY A 367 21.79 0.65 30.29
N GLN A 368 21.25 1.86 30.18
CA GLN A 368 19.95 2.15 29.53
C GLN A 368 19.92 1.79 28.05
N ILE A 369 21.00 2.09 27.30
CA ILE A 369 21.11 1.78 25.87
C ILE A 369 20.97 0.27 25.64
N LYS A 370 21.55 -0.58 26.50
CA LYS A 370 21.42 -2.04 26.40
C LYS A 370 19.97 -2.50 26.59
N LYS A 371 19.22 -1.85 27.49
CA LYS A 371 17.81 -2.14 27.75
C LYS A 371 16.96 -1.73 26.53
N GLU A 372 17.21 -0.54 25.97
CA GLU A 372 16.51 -0.01 24.80
C GLU A 372 16.79 -0.85 23.55
N LEU A 373 18.05 -1.27 23.33
CA LEU A 373 18.42 -2.14 22.22
C LEU A 373 17.75 -3.53 22.31
N ARG A 374 17.55 -4.08 23.51
CA ARG A 374 16.78 -5.33 23.67
C ARG A 374 15.31 -5.17 23.29
N ARG A 375 14.73 -4.00 23.55
CA ARG A 375 13.33 -3.71 23.17
C ARG A 375 13.11 -3.57 21.67
N ARG A 376 14.17 -3.39 20.88
CA ARG A 376 14.06 -3.32 19.43
C ARG A 376 13.21 -4.46 18.84
N SER A 377 13.36 -5.68 19.37
CA SER A 377 12.61 -6.84 18.85
C SER A 377 11.08 -6.70 18.97
N ALA A 378 10.59 -5.80 19.83
CA ALA A 378 9.15 -5.58 19.95
C ALA A 378 8.50 -5.01 18.67
N ILE A 379 9.28 -4.37 17.78
CA ILE A 379 8.77 -3.92 16.47
C ILE A 379 8.32 -5.10 15.58
N GLU A 380 8.88 -6.30 15.79
CA GLU A 380 8.49 -7.48 15.03
C GLU A 380 7.02 -7.85 15.26
N ALA A 381 6.52 -7.67 16.49
CA ALA A 381 5.11 -7.85 16.83
C ALA A 381 4.23 -6.78 16.13
N VAL A 382 4.67 -5.51 16.13
CA VAL A 382 3.97 -4.42 15.44
C VAL A 382 3.89 -4.70 13.94
N ILE A 383 5.00 -5.09 13.31
CA ILE A 383 5.04 -5.50 11.91
C ILE A 383 4.10 -6.69 11.66
N GLY A 384 4.06 -7.65 12.59
CA GLY A 384 3.14 -8.78 12.55
C GLY A 384 1.69 -8.33 12.48
N HIS A 385 1.26 -7.44 13.39
CA HIS A 385 -0.10 -6.88 13.40
C HIS A 385 -0.42 -6.09 12.14
N CYS A 386 0.46 -5.19 11.69
CA CYS A 386 0.27 -4.49 10.41
C CYS A 386 0.06 -5.45 9.23
N LYS A 387 0.73 -6.63 9.26
CA LYS A 387 0.60 -7.62 8.19
C LYS A 387 -0.65 -8.48 8.28
N THR A 388 -1.09 -8.86 9.48
CA THR A 388 -2.26 -9.71 9.68
C THR A 388 -3.55 -8.91 9.67
N ASP A 389 -3.56 -7.76 10.31
CA ASP A 389 -4.76 -6.99 10.60
C ASP A 389 -4.85 -5.73 9.73
N GLY A 390 -3.71 -5.07 9.42
CA GLY A 390 -3.62 -3.78 8.75
C GLY A 390 -3.37 -3.81 7.23
N HIS A 391 -3.56 -4.94 6.54
CA HIS A 391 -3.33 -5.11 5.09
C HIS A 391 -1.88 -4.99 4.58
N LEU A 392 -0.89 -4.77 5.45
CA LEU A 392 0.53 -4.69 5.03
C LEU A 392 1.05 -6.05 4.52
N GLY A 393 0.40 -7.15 4.88
CA GLY A 393 0.74 -8.51 4.44
C GLY A 393 0.41 -8.82 2.99
N ARG A 394 -0.50 -8.06 2.36
CA ARG A 394 -0.87 -8.21 0.96
C ARG A 394 -1.54 -6.95 0.41
N ASN A 395 -0.84 -6.20 -0.42
CA ASN A 395 -1.36 -4.99 -1.02
C ASN A 395 -2.10 -5.27 -2.34
N PHE A 396 -3.39 -4.91 -2.39
CA PHE A 396 -4.26 -5.04 -3.57
C PHE A 396 -4.29 -3.77 -4.42
N LEU A 397 -3.82 -2.64 -3.90
CA LEU A 397 -3.85 -1.36 -4.58
C LEU A 397 -2.81 -1.31 -5.71
N LYS A 398 -3.09 -0.55 -6.75
CA LYS A 398 -2.23 -0.41 -7.93
C LYS A 398 -1.29 0.79 -7.80
N GLY A 399 -0.13 0.70 -8.46
CA GLY A 399 0.82 1.80 -8.58
C GLY A 399 1.58 2.10 -7.29
N ARG A 400 2.56 3.00 -7.40
CA ARG A 400 3.38 3.45 -6.28
C ARG A 400 2.58 4.24 -5.25
N LYS A 401 1.61 5.06 -5.69
CA LYS A 401 0.69 5.77 -4.78
C LYS A 401 -0.14 4.77 -3.95
N GLY A 402 -0.61 3.68 -4.56
CA GLY A 402 -1.30 2.62 -3.84
C GLY A 402 -0.41 1.88 -2.84
N ASP A 403 0.89 1.76 -3.11
CA ASP A 403 1.85 1.19 -2.15
C ASP A 403 2.04 2.11 -0.94
N GLN A 404 2.20 3.41 -1.16
CA GLN A 404 2.32 4.42 -0.09
C GLN A 404 1.03 4.48 0.74
N PHE A 405 -0.13 4.57 0.08
CA PHE A 405 -1.42 4.59 0.74
C PHE A 405 -1.60 3.39 1.69
N ASN A 406 -1.33 2.19 1.20
CA ASN A 406 -1.49 1.00 2.03
C ASN A 406 -0.48 0.94 3.19
N ALA A 407 0.74 1.43 2.99
CA ALA A 407 1.75 1.48 4.04
C ALA A 407 1.34 2.42 5.19
N VAL A 408 0.94 3.67 4.87
CA VAL A 408 0.53 4.66 5.87
C VAL A 408 -0.77 4.23 6.55
N MET A 409 -1.78 3.80 5.79
CA MET A 409 -3.05 3.38 6.38
C MET A 409 -2.93 2.12 7.26
N SER A 410 -1.94 1.26 7.00
CA SER A 410 -1.62 0.14 7.91
C SER A 410 -0.99 0.61 9.22
N ALA A 411 -0.48 1.82 9.28
CA ALA A 411 0.05 2.45 10.50
C ALA A 411 -1.02 3.26 11.26
N VAL A 412 -2.02 3.78 10.55
CA VAL A 412 -3.15 4.55 11.09
C VAL A 412 -4.18 3.64 11.78
N GLY A 413 -4.51 2.47 11.17
CA GLY A 413 -5.48 1.49 11.69
C GLY A 413 -4.89 0.60 12.73
#